data_5b9ee051f1c356b75ebc4370b99b03b0
#
_entry.id   5b9ee051f1c356b75ebc4370b99b03b0
#
_cell.length_a   1.000
_cell.length_b   1.000
_cell.length_c   1.000
_cell.angle_alpha   90.00
_cell.angle_beta   90.00
_cell.angle_gamma   90.00
#
_symmetry.space_group_name_H-M   'P 1'
#
loop_
_entity.id
_entity.type
_entity.pdbx_description
1 polymer ?
#
loop_
_entity_poly.entity_id
_entity_poly.type
_entity_poly.pdbx_seq_one_letter_code
_entity_poly.pdbx_strand_id
1 'polypeptide(L)'
;RICEDEGYYDIVLSMKASNPIVMIEAYRLLVSKMNEEGMNYPLHLGVTEAGDGEDGRIKSSVGIGTLLEDGLGDTIRVSLTEEPEFEIPVCRKLIDRYLTRVNHDPIRETIINPLDPFTFKKRLTDSVNNMGGRNVPVVIISPSVVKGRTKRELSEIGYTFNSETEKWIISDTAADFIYLKENIDDSELPGSLKIILDYHVWKKRDNRMNRYPLLNIGELRDNGEISSDCNFILIKLESLFMEDFPELTSIPNPVFVLETDNSHAMPEMRRIFVELINNDIKIPVIIRRRYTESDSERFILNSSADTGGLFIEGLGDGLWIENESVESSKVNSACFGILQATRTRITKTEYISCPSCGRTLFNLQETTSMIRTKTNH
;
A
#
# COMPACT_ATOMS: atom_id res chain seq x y z
N ARG A 1 -17.56 -20.16 25.04
CA ARG A 1 -18.69 -20.69 25.86
C ARG A 1 -18.24 -21.93 26.63
N ILE A 2 -17.79 -23.02 25.99
CA ILE A 2 -17.40 -24.28 26.69
C ILE A 2 -16.50 -24.01 27.89
N CYS A 3 -15.48 -23.12 27.76
CA CYS A 3 -14.61 -22.76 28.88
C CYS A 3 -15.36 -22.00 29.98
N GLU A 4 -16.26 -21.09 29.58
CA GLU A 4 -17.09 -20.33 30.53
C GLU A 4 -18.08 -21.24 31.27
N ASP A 5 -18.68 -22.20 30.56
CA ASP A 5 -19.58 -23.22 31.15
C ASP A 5 -18.84 -24.05 32.20
N GLU A 6 -17.54 -24.25 32.02
CA GLU A 6 -16.63 -24.91 32.99
C GLU A 6 -16.00 -23.95 34.01
N GLY A 7 -16.40 -22.67 34.03
CA GLY A 7 -15.92 -21.64 34.96
C GLY A 7 -14.49 -21.16 34.68
N TYR A 8 -13.98 -21.32 33.45
CA TYR A 8 -12.62 -20.92 33.08
C TYR A 8 -12.64 -19.69 32.15
N TYR A 9 -12.05 -18.58 32.60
CA TYR A 9 -12.08 -17.27 31.95
C TYR A 9 -10.70 -16.75 31.53
N ASP A 10 -9.61 -17.39 31.95
CA ASP A 10 -8.24 -17.00 31.59
C ASP A 10 -7.90 -17.45 30.17
N ILE A 11 -8.49 -16.77 29.19
CA ILE A 11 -8.47 -17.14 27.78
C ILE A 11 -7.86 -16.03 26.93
N VAL A 12 -7.03 -16.39 25.94
CA VAL A 12 -6.55 -15.54 24.86
C VAL A 12 -6.96 -16.19 23.54
N LEU A 13 -7.58 -15.42 22.64
CA LEU A 13 -8.04 -15.93 21.36
C LEU A 13 -7.08 -15.59 20.23
N SER A 14 -6.89 -16.53 19.31
CA SER A 14 -5.99 -16.38 18.18
C SER A 14 -6.52 -17.05 16.92
N MET A 15 -6.72 -16.28 15.86
CA MET A 15 -7.26 -16.72 14.55
C MET A 15 -6.20 -16.54 13.45
N LYS A 16 -5.04 -17.22 13.60
CA LYS A 16 -3.91 -17.07 12.69
C LYS A 16 -4.14 -17.76 11.36
N ALA A 17 -3.70 -17.12 10.28
CA ALA A 17 -3.64 -17.70 8.95
C ALA A 17 -2.37 -17.24 8.23
N SER A 18 -1.96 -17.93 7.18
CA SER A 18 -0.83 -17.56 6.33
C SER A 18 -1.21 -16.50 5.28
N ASN A 19 -2.50 -16.40 4.98
CA ASN A 19 -3.06 -15.36 4.11
C ASN A 19 -3.54 -14.18 4.96
N PRO A 20 -2.95 -12.97 4.80
CA PRO A 20 -3.35 -11.78 5.55
C PRO A 20 -4.83 -11.44 5.42
N ILE A 21 -5.44 -11.62 4.24
CA ILE A 21 -6.87 -11.34 4.01
C ILE A 21 -7.73 -12.22 4.91
N VAL A 22 -7.50 -13.54 4.85
CA VAL A 22 -8.24 -14.53 5.65
C VAL A 22 -8.07 -14.26 7.15
N MET A 23 -6.86 -13.90 7.57
CA MET A 23 -6.56 -13.57 8.96
C MET A 23 -7.37 -12.36 9.43
N ILE A 24 -7.34 -11.26 8.67
CA ILE A 24 -8.04 -10.01 9.03
C ILE A 24 -9.55 -10.24 9.11
N GLU A 25 -10.13 -10.87 8.08
CA GLU A 25 -11.57 -11.19 8.06
C GLU A 25 -11.98 -12.09 9.23
N ALA A 26 -11.16 -13.10 9.55
CA ALA A 26 -11.44 -14.01 10.68
C ALA A 26 -11.41 -13.29 12.03
N TYR A 27 -10.45 -12.41 12.29
CA TYR A 27 -10.42 -11.62 13.53
C TYR A 27 -11.58 -10.63 13.61
N ARG A 28 -11.91 -9.93 12.55
CA ARG A 28 -13.05 -9.01 12.50
C ARG A 28 -14.36 -9.76 12.79
N LEU A 29 -14.55 -10.93 12.17
CA LEU A 29 -15.71 -11.78 12.41
C LEU A 29 -15.74 -12.31 13.87
N LEU A 30 -14.60 -12.73 14.41
CA LEU A 30 -14.48 -13.16 15.79
C LEU A 30 -14.92 -12.05 16.75
N VAL A 31 -14.41 -10.83 16.57
CA VAL A 31 -14.78 -9.66 17.40
C VAL A 31 -16.27 -9.35 17.29
N SER A 32 -16.83 -9.39 16.08
CA SER A 32 -18.28 -9.23 15.90
C SER A 32 -19.07 -10.25 16.71
N LYS A 33 -18.66 -11.52 16.67
CA LYS A 33 -19.32 -12.60 17.43
C LYS A 33 -19.12 -12.47 18.94
N MET A 34 -17.92 -12.05 19.38
CA MET A 34 -17.67 -11.78 20.80
C MET A 34 -18.59 -10.66 21.32
N ASN A 35 -18.74 -9.57 20.56
CA ASN A 35 -19.61 -8.47 20.94
C ASN A 35 -21.09 -8.88 21.02
N GLU A 36 -21.57 -9.71 20.06
CA GLU A 36 -22.93 -10.27 20.10
C GLU A 36 -23.19 -11.13 21.36
N GLU A 37 -22.15 -11.82 21.86
CA GLU A 37 -22.23 -12.72 23.02
C GLU A 37 -21.84 -12.02 24.34
N GLY A 38 -21.45 -10.72 24.30
CA GLY A 38 -21.01 -9.98 25.48
C GLY A 38 -19.62 -10.39 25.99
N MET A 39 -18.80 -11.01 25.13
CA MET A 39 -17.43 -11.45 25.45
C MET A 39 -16.41 -10.36 25.10
N ASN A 40 -15.31 -10.31 25.83
CA ASN A 40 -14.26 -9.35 25.64
C ASN A 40 -12.85 -9.98 25.94
N TYR A 41 -12.57 -11.12 25.35
CA TYR A 41 -11.30 -11.83 25.53
C TYR A 41 -10.17 -11.16 24.74
N PRO A 42 -8.93 -11.11 25.30
CA PRO A 42 -7.78 -10.61 24.59
C PRO A 42 -7.49 -11.35 23.29
N LEU A 43 -6.98 -10.62 22.31
CA LEU A 43 -6.63 -11.13 20.98
C LEU A 43 -5.12 -11.22 20.80
N HIS A 44 -4.63 -12.38 20.36
CA HIS A 44 -3.22 -12.57 19.98
C HIS A 44 -3.09 -12.63 18.46
N LEU A 45 -2.65 -11.54 17.86
CA LEU A 45 -2.55 -11.40 16.40
C LEU A 45 -1.30 -12.07 15.84
N GLY A 46 -1.38 -12.55 14.61
CA GLY A 46 -0.21 -13.01 13.88
C GLY A 46 -0.53 -13.63 12.54
N VAL A 47 0.31 -13.35 11.55
CA VAL A 47 0.35 -14.06 10.27
C VAL A 47 1.30 -15.23 10.42
N THR A 48 0.83 -16.46 10.12
CA THR A 48 1.68 -17.65 10.14
C THR A 48 2.35 -17.86 8.79
N GLU A 49 3.55 -18.42 8.78
CA GLU A 49 4.26 -18.73 7.54
C GLU A 49 4.39 -17.51 6.61
N ALA A 50 4.70 -16.36 7.20
CA ALA A 50 4.78 -15.11 6.44
C ALA A 50 5.89 -15.11 5.38
N GLY A 51 6.90 -15.96 5.55
CA GLY A 51 8.08 -16.06 4.71
C GLY A 51 9.31 -15.40 5.34
N ASP A 52 10.34 -15.19 4.55
CA ASP A 52 11.59 -14.58 4.98
C ASP A 52 11.77 -13.15 4.45
N GLY A 53 12.77 -12.46 4.99
CA GLY A 53 13.22 -11.16 4.50
C GLY A 53 12.13 -10.10 4.44
N GLU A 54 12.10 -9.36 3.35
CA GLU A 54 11.17 -8.25 3.13
C GLU A 54 9.71 -8.73 3.00
N ASP A 55 9.48 -9.83 2.29
CA ASP A 55 8.12 -10.35 2.03
C ASP A 55 7.43 -10.76 3.33
N GLY A 56 8.16 -11.42 4.24
CA GLY A 56 7.64 -11.81 5.54
C GLY A 56 7.26 -10.60 6.41
N ARG A 57 8.08 -9.55 6.37
CA ARG A 57 7.84 -8.29 7.08
C ARG A 57 6.62 -7.55 6.54
N ILE A 58 6.50 -7.47 5.22
CA ILE A 58 5.35 -6.84 4.56
C ILE A 58 4.06 -7.58 4.91
N LYS A 59 4.02 -8.92 4.74
CA LYS A 59 2.82 -9.72 5.06
C LYS A 59 2.41 -9.60 6.53
N SER A 60 3.39 -9.67 7.43
CA SER A 60 3.14 -9.51 8.86
C SER A 60 2.58 -8.12 9.18
N SER A 61 3.18 -7.08 8.60
CA SER A 61 2.73 -5.71 8.82
C SER A 61 1.37 -5.43 8.19
N VAL A 62 1.10 -5.93 6.99
CA VAL A 62 -0.23 -5.82 6.36
C VAL A 62 -1.29 -6.48 7.25
N GLY A 63 -1.06 -7.72 7.69
CA GLY A 63 -2.05 -8.47 8.48
C GLY A 63 -2.24 -7.89 9.89
N ILE A 64 -1.16 -7.77 10.65
CA ILE A 64 -1.20 -7.28 12.04
C ILE A 64 -1.52 -5.78 12.06
N GLY A 65 -0.85 -4.98 11.21
CA GLY A 65 -1.03 -3.53 11.17
C GLY A 65 -2.45 -3.11 10.84
N THR A 66 -3.12 -3.79 9.89
CA THR A 66 -4.53 -3.51 9.57
C THR A 66 -5.43 -3.69 10.79
N LEU A 67 -5.26 -4.77 11.56
CA LEU A 67 -6.08 -5.00 12.76
C LEU A 67 -5.75 -3.98 13.87
N LEU A 68 -4.48 -3.62 14.06
CA LEU A 68 -4.10 -2.57 15.00
C LEU A 68 -4.67 -1.19 14.60
N GLU A 69 -4.73 -0.87 13.31
CA GLU A 69 -5.41 0.35 12.81
C GLU A 69 -6.94 0.29 13.01
N ASP A 70 -7.53 -0.90 13.07
CA ASP A 70 -8.93 -1.10 13.44
C ASP A 70 -9.15 -1.02 14.97
N GLY A 71 -8.08 -0.87 15.76
CA GLY A 71 -8.13 -0.89 17.23
C GLY A 71 -8.26 -2.29 17.82
N LEU A 72 -7.89 -3.34 17.08
CA LEU A 72 -7.98 -4.74 17.49
C LEU A 72 -6.59 -5.32 17.76
N GLY A 73 -6.44 -6.04 18.87
CA GLY A 73 -5.23 -6.78 19.23
C GLY A 73 -4.58 -6.31 20.53
N ASP A 74 -4.23 -7.28 21.37
CA ASP A 74 -3.62 -7.05 22.69
C ASP A 74 -2.16 -7.52 22.73
N THR A 75 -1.86 -8.58 21.97
CA THR A 75 -0.50 -9.11 21.78
C THR A 75 -0.27 -9.48 20.34
N ILE A 76 0.98 -9.48 19.88
CA ILE A 76 1.32 -9.86 18.51
C ILE A 76 2.43 -10.90 18.45
N ARG A 77 2.45 -11.67 17.35
CA ARG A 77 3.56 -12.52 16.94
C ARG A 77 3.84 -12.35 15.45
N VAL A 78 5.07 -12.06 15.11
CA VAL A 78 5.60 -12.20 13.76
C VAL A 78 6.10 -13.63 13.59
N SER A 79 5.97 -14.22 12.41
CA SER A 79 6.42 -15.59 12.11
C SER A 79 7.20 -15.58 10.80
N LEU A 80 8.51 -15.45 10.91
CA LEU A 80 9.45 -15.39 9.79
C LEU A 80 10.19 -16.73 9.63
N THR A 81 10.70 -16.98 8.42
CA THR A 81 11.62 -18.09 8.17
C THR A 81 13.05 -17.63 8.52
N GLU A 82 13.23 -17.18 9.77
CA GLU A 82 14.46 -16.65 10.34
C GLU A 82 14.62 -17.21 11.77
N GLU A 83 15.78 -17.00 12.40
CA GLU A 83 15.96 -17.35 13.81
C GLU A 83 15.02 -16.52 14.71
N PRO A 84 14.42 -17.11 15.75
CA PRO A 84 13.38 -16.45 16.57
C PRO A 84 13.78 -15.13 17.20
N GLU A 85 15.06 -14.91 17.50
CA GLU A 85 15.56 -13.66 18.05
C GLU A 85 15.42 -12.48 17.08
N PHE A 86 15.36 -12.70 15.77
CA PHE A 86 15.14 -11.66 14.76
C PHE A 86 13.67 -11.25 14.64
N GLU A 87 12.73 -12.04 15.12
CA GLU A 87 11.30 -11.69 15.14
C GLU A 87 10.98 -10.59 16.17
N ILE A 88 11.69 -10.56 17.32
CA ILE A 88 11.45 -9.61 18.41
C ILE A 88 11.65 -8.16 17.98
N PRO A 89 12.75 -7.76 17.30
CA PRO A 89 12.93 -6.40 16.81
C PRO A 89 11.85 -5.98 15.82
N VAL A 90 11.40 -6.88 14.94
CA VAL A 90 10.33 -6.62 13.96
C VAL A 90 9.00 -6.37 14.68
N CYS A 91 8.64 -7.21 15.67
CA CYS A 91 7.46 -7.00 16.52
C CYS A 91 7.50 -5.62 17.19
N ARG A 92 8.64 -5.26 17.81
CA ARG A 92 8.81 -3.97 18.49
C ARG A 92 8.64 -2.80 17.52
N LYS A 93 9.33 -2.82 16.39
CA LYS A 93 9.21 -1.75 15.37
C LYS A 93 7.78 -1.59 14.87
N LEU A 94 7.04 -2.69 14.71
CA LEU A 94 5.66 -2.66 14.26
C LEU A 94 4.73 -2.00 15.29
N ILE A 95 4.93 -2.26 16.59
CA ILE A 95 4.05 -1.71 17.65
C ILE A 95 4.47 -0.33 18.15
N ASP A 96 5.74 0.06 18.02
CA ASP A 96 6.27 1.33 18.55
C ASP A 96 5.42 2.54 18.13
N ARG A 97 4.97 2.56 16.88
CA ARG A 97 4.13 3.66 16.35
C ARG A 97 2.81 3.81 17.11
N TYR A 98 2.23 2.72 17.57
CA TYR A 98 0.95 2.73 18.30
C TYR A 98 1.13 3.19 19.75
N LEU A 99 2.27 2.87 20.37
CA LEU A 99 2.60 3.31 21.72
C LEU A 99 2.84 4.82 21.81
N THR A 100 3.36 5.43 20.74
CA THR A 100 3.68 6.86 20.69
C THR A 100 2.57 7.71 20.10
N ARG A 101 1.56 7.11 19.48
CA ARG A 101 0.44 7.78 18.80
C ARG A 101 -0.65 8.15 19.83
N VAL A 102 -0.32 9.06 20.74
CA VAL A 102 -1.24 9.49 21.83
C VAL A 102 -2.25 10.52 21.35
N ASN A 103 -1.85 11.40 20.44
CA ASN A 103 -2.70 12.46 19.88
C ASN A 103 -2.71 12.36 18.37
N HIS A 104 -3.89 12.43 17.78
CA HIS A 104 -4.11 12.52 16.34
C HIS A 104 -5.27 13.46 16.06
N ASP A 105 -5.33 14.00 14.85
CA ASP A 105 -6.46 14.79 14.43
C ASP A 105 -7.72 13.91 14.34
N PRO A 106 -8.87 14.38 14.89
CA PRO A 106 -10.09 13.60 14.85
C PRO A 106 -10.56 13.40 13.41
N ILE A 107 -10.90 12.15 13.08
CA ILE A 107 -11.44 11.79 11.77
C ILE A 107 -12.96 12.03 11.81
N ARG A 108 -13.47 12.78 10.82
CA ARG A 108 -14.89 13.11 10.72
C ARG A 108 -15.73 11.83 10.62
N GLU A 109 -16.73 11.72 11.48
CA GLU A 109 -17.66 10.59 11.51
C GLU A 109 -18.43 10.40 10.20
N THR A 110 -18.89 9.17 9.96
CA THR A 110 -19.84 8.85 8.89
C THR A 110 -21.07 8.18 9.48
N ILE A 111 -22.23 8.49 8.91
CA ILE A 111 -23.51 7.86 9.32
C ILE A 111 -23.66 6.49 8.66
N ILE A 112 -23.15 6.33 7.43
CA ILE A 112 -23.30 5.12 6.64
C ILE A 112 -21.91 4.59 6.30
N ASN A 113 -21.60 3.35 6.74
CA ASN A 113 -20.42 2.64 6.30
C ASN A 113 -20.83 1.56 5.28
N PRO A 114 -20.49 1.75 3.99
CA PRO A 114 -20.84 0.81 2.92
C PRO A 114 -19.89 -0.38 2.80
N LEU A 115 -18.79 -0.39 3.59
CA LEU A 115 -17.78 -1.45 3.53
C LEU A 115 -18.23 -2.67 4.32
N ASP A 116 -18.09 -3.85 3.71
CA ASP A 116 -18.24 -5.13 4.41
C ASP A 116 -16.87 -5.51 5.00
N PRO A 117 -16.72 -5.55 6.34
CA PRO A 117 -15.44 -5.85 6.96
C PRO A 117 -15.03 -7.32 6.87
N PHE A 118 -15.93 -8.20 6.38
CA PHE A 118 -15.77 -9.66 6.38
C PHE A 118 -15.59 -10.24 4.98
N THR A 119 -15.72 -9.42 3.93
CA THR A 119 -15.68 -9.92 2.55
C THR A 119 -14.98 -8.95 1.63
N PHE A 120 -13.98 -9.43 0.91
CA PHE A 120 -13.32 -8.62 -0.12
C PHE A 120 -14.30 -8.20 -1.23
N LYS A 121 -14.38 -6.90 -1.49
CA LYS A 121 -15.14 -6.37 -2.60
C LYS A 121 -14.39 -5.20 -3.24
N LYS A 122 -13.85 -5.43 -4.45
CA LYS A 122 -13.20 -4.33 -5.17
C LYS A 122 -14.20 -3.20 -5.44
N ARG A 123 -13.82 -1.97 -5.09
CA ARG A 123 -14.57 -0.75 -5.42
C ARG A 123 -14.70 -0.63 -6.93
N LEU A 124 -15.90 -0.33 -7.40
CA LEU A 124 -16.16 -0.08 -8.82
C LEU A 124 -15.62 1.30 -9.20
N THR A 125 -14.74 1.33 -10.19
CA THR A 125 -14.15 2.56 -10.73
C THR A 125 -14.19 2.56 -12.25
N ASP A 126 -14.19 3.73 -12.84
CA ASP A 126 -14.03 3.91 -14.28
C ASP A 126 -12.58 3.58 -14.67
N SER A 127 -12.35 3.26 -15.93
CA SER A 127 -11.01 3.02 -16.43
C SER A 127 -10.44 4.30 -17.05
N VAL A 128 -9.36 4.82 -16.47
CA VAL A 128 -8.61 5.97 -17.00
C VAL A 128 -7.19 5.51 -17.28
N ASN A 129 -6.76 5.57 -18.53
CA ASN A 129 -5.47 5.04 -18.94
C ASN A 129 -5.37 3.53 -18.60
N ASN A 130 -4.42 3.13 -17.73
CA ASN A 130 -4.33 1.77 -17.20
C ASN A 130 -4.68 1.69 -15.70
N MET A 131 -5.44 2.64 -15.17
CA MET A 131 -5.88 2.73 -13.77
C MET A 131 -7.39 2.51 -13.68
N GLY A 132 -7.83 1.94 -12.57
CA GLY A 132 -9.26 1.68 -12.34
C GLY A 132 -9.86 0.54 -13.15
N GLY A 133 -11.16 0.38 -13.07
CA GLY A 133 -11.90 -0.69 -13.74
C GLY A 133 -11.40 -2.08 -13.35
N ARG A 134 -11.03 -2.89 -14.34
CA ARG A 134 -10.48 -4.24 -14.14
C ARG A 134 -8.96 -4.28 -14.08
N ASN A 135 -8.29 -3.12 -14.22
CA ASN A 135 -6.84 -3.06 -14.15
C ASN A 135 -6.34 -3.42 -12.75
N VAL A 136 -5.13 -3.95 -12.68
CA VAL A 136 -4.40 -4.08 -11.40
C VAL A 136 -3.94 -2.71 -10.92
N PRO A 137 -3.75 -2.51 -9.60
CA PRO A 137 -3.24 -1.25 -9.09
C PRO A 137 -1.87 -0.90 -9.67
N VAL A 138 -1.71 0.35 -10.09
CA VAL A 138 -0.42 0.85 -10.63
C VAL A 138 0.55 1.23 -9.50
N VAL A 139 1.84 1.23 -9.82
CA VAL A 139 2.91 1.70 -8.92
C VAL A 139 3.48 2.99 -9.48
N ILE A 140 3.53 4.03 -8.63
CA ILE A 140 4.09 5.33 -8.93
C ILE A 140 5.28 5.58 -8.03
N ILE A 141 6.42 5.96 -8.60
CA ILE A 141 7.66 6.23 -7.86
C ILE A 141 8.10 7.68 -8.08
N SER A 142 8.50 8.34 -6.98
CA SER A 142 9.22 9.62 -7.02
C SER A 142 10.71 9.33 -6.85
N PRO A 143 11.52 9.42 -7.88
CA PRO A 143 12.96 9.21 -7.74
C PRO A 143 13.55 10.23 -6.77
N SER A 144 14.29 9.78 -5.77
CA SER A 144 14.83 10.60 -4.68
C SER A 144 15.95 11.56 -5.12
N VAL A 145 16.58 11.33 -6.27
CA VAL A 145 17.70 12.13 -6.76
C VAL A 145 17.52 12.48 -8.23
N VAL A 146 17.30 13.74 -8.47
CA VAL A 146 17.04 14.30 -9.78
C VAL A 146 18.30 14.91 -10.40
N LYS A 147 19.49 14.54 -9.98
CA LYS A 147 20.74 14.99 -10.57
C LYS A 147 21.30 13.94 -11.53
N GLY A 148 20.84 13.98 -12.76
CA GLY A 148 21.32 13.13 -13.84
C GLY A 148 20.67 11.76 -13.79
N ARG A 149 19.61 11.57 -14.55
CA ARG A 149 18.93 10.28 -14.73
C ARG A 149 19.83 9.32 -15.45
N THR A 150 20.63 8.67 -14.65
CA THR A 150 21.48 7.61 -15.17
C THR A 150 20.61 6.40 -15.46
N LYS A 151 20.98 5.63 -16.47
CA LYS A 151 20.43 4.31 -16.75
C LYS A 151 20.40 3.42 -15.50
N ARG A 152 21.26 3.69 -14.51
CA ARG A 152 21.31 3.04 -13.21
C ARG A 152 20.08 3.34 -12.35
N GLU A 153 19.67 4.61 -12.24
CA GLU A 153 18.50 5.00 -11.42
C GLU A 153 17.21 4.37 -11.97
N LEU A 154 17.10 4.27 -13.29
CA LEU A 154 15.97 3.58 -13.93
C LEU A 154 16.00 2.07 -13.68
N SER A 155 17.18 1.46 -13.53
CA SER A 155 17.26 0.03 -13.18
C SER A 155 16.72 -0.26 -11.76
N GLU A 156 16.82 0.69 -10.85
CA GLU A 156 16.26 0.59 -9.49
C GLU A 156 14.73 0.52 -9.47
N ILE A 157 14.08 1.00 -10.51
CA ILE A 157 12.62 0.98 -10.66
C ILE A 157 12.16 0.06 -11.79
N GLY A 158 13.00 -0.87 -12.20
CA GLY A 158 12.64 -1.96 -13.11
C GLY A 158 12.88 -1.75 -14.60
N TYR A 159 13.65 -0.70 -15.00
CA TYR A 159 13.99 -0.42 -16.39
C TYR A 159 15.50 -0.55 -16.64
N THR A 160 15.95 -1.61 -17.26
CA THR A 160 17.36 -1.85 -17.55
C THR A 160 17.68 -1.55 -19.02
N PHE A 161 18.63 -0.69 -19.29
CA PHE A 161 19.06 -0.39 -20.66
C PHE A 161 20.09 -1.41 -21.14
N ASN A 162 19.79 -2.10 -22.22
CA ASN A 162 20.75 -2.97 -22.91
C ASN A 162 21.50 -2.17 -23.98
N SER A 163 22.79 -1.96 -23.76
CA SER A 163 23.64 -1.15 -24.65
C SER A 163 23.97 -1.82 -25.98
N GLU A 164 23.89 -3.15 -26.07
CA GLU A 164 24.17 -3.89 -27.31
C GLU A 164 23.00 -3.79 -28.30
N THR A 165 21.77 -3.82 -27.78
CA THR A 165 20.55 -3.75 -28.58
C THR A 165 19.94 -2.35 -28.63
N GLU A 166 20.48 -1.41 -27.85
CA GLU A 166 19.95 -0.06 -27.63
C GLU A 166 18.47 -0.05 -27.19
N LYS A 167 18.06 -1.05 -26.42
CA LYS A 167 16.67 -1.23 -25.98
C LYS A 167 16.56 -1.25 -24.46
N TRP A 168 15.41 -0.81 -23.98
CA TRP A 168 15.01 -0.97 -22.59
C TRP A 168 14.39 -2.34 -22.34
N ILE A 169 14.88 -3.04 -21.33
CA ILE A 169 14.28 -4.26 -20.76
C ILE A 169 13.42 -3.80 -19.59
N ILE A 170 12.17 -4.21 -19.60
CA ILE A 170 11.18 -3.85 -18.59
C ILE A 170 10.91 -5.08 -17.74
N SER A 171 11.13 -5.00 -16.42
CA SER A 171 10.86 -6.10 -15.50
C SER A 171 9.38 -6.14 -15.09
N ASP A 172 8.92 -7.26 -14.52
CA ASP A 172 7.56 -7.41 -13.99
C ASP A 172 7.28 -6.46 -12.80
N THR A 173 8.35 -5.97 -12.16
CA THR A 173 8.30 -4.97 -11.09
C THR A 173 8.72 -3.57 -11.56
N ALA A 174 8.54 -3.26 -12.84
CA ALA A 174 8.77 -1.93 -13.35
C ALA A 174 7.66 -0.97 -12.92
N ALA A 175 8.02 0.20 -12.40
CA ALA A 175 7.08 1.25 -12.04
C ALA A 175 6.26 1.67 -13.26
N ASP A 176 4.95 1.85 -13.09
CA ASP A 176 4.05 2.26 -14.18
C ASP A 176 4.18 3.75 -14.49
N PHE A 177 4.45 4.55 -13.46
CA PHE A 177 4.63 5.99 -13.55
C PHE A 177 5.81 6.45 -12.71
N ILE A 178 6.43 7.56 -13.14
CA ILE A 178 7.33 8.33 -12.29
C ILE A 178 6.77 9.74 -12.08
N TYR A 179 7.01 10.31 -10.91
CA TYR A 179 6.67 11.68 -10.61
C TYR A 179 7.92 12.56 -10.58
N LEU A 180 7.86 13.71 -11.22
CA LEU A 180 8.95 14.63 -11.37
C LEU A 180 8.49 16.05 -11.02
N LYS A 181 9.05 16.60 -9.95
CA LYS A 181 8.75 17.98 -9.49
C LYS A 181 9.28 19.08 -10.42
N GLU A 182 10.42 18.82 -11.08
CA GLU A 182 11.13 19.83 -11.84
C GLU A 182 11.07 19.58 -13.35
N ASN A 183 11.31 20.64 -14.11
CA ASN A 183 11.44 20.54 -15.56
C ASN A 183 12.79 19.92 -15.93
N ILE A 184 12.80 18.62 -16.15
CA ILE A 184 14.01 17.85 -16.44
C ILE A 184 13.95 17.35 -17.88
N ASP A 185 15.12 17.20 -18.50
CA ASP A 185 15.23 16.51 -19.79
C ASP A 185 14.88 15.03 -19.59
N ASP A 186 13.82 14.63 -20.25
CA ASP A 186 13.26 13.27 -20.19
C ASP A 186 13.34 12.56 -21.56
N SER A 187 14.14 13.09 -22.47
CA SER A 187 14.33 12.55 -23.83
C SER A 187 14.92 11.14 -23.86
N GLU A 188 15.72 10.78 -22.86
CA GLU A 188 16.36 9.47 -22.73
C GLU A 188 15.52 8.45 -21.95
N LEU A 189 14.34 8.82 -21.44
CA LEU A 189 13.49 7.89 -20.70
C LEU A 189 12.83 6.85 -21.61
N PRO A 190 12.55 5.64 -21.10
CA PRO A 190 11.79 4.65 -21.86
C PRO A 190 10.46 5.23 -22.36
N GLY A 191 10.16 5.08 -23.64
CA GLY A 191 8.93 5.63 -24.23
C GLY A 191 7.62 5.04 -23.64
N SER A 192 7.72 3.89 -22.98
CA SER A 192 6.59 3.25 -22.27
C SER A 192 6.39 3.79 -20.85
N LEU A 193 7.39 4.44 -20.27
CA LEU A 193 7.30 5.01 -18.92
C LEU A 193 6.48 6.29 -18.96
N LYS A 194 5.46 6.35 -18.13
CA LYS A 194 4.56 7.48 -18.00
C LYS A 194 5.06 8.44 -16.92
N ILE A 195 4.88 9.74 -17.15
CA ILE A 195 5.43 10.78 -16.30
C ILE A 195 4.30 11.63 -15.73
N ILE A 196 4.31 11.81 -14.41
CA ILE A 196 3.48 12.78 -13.70
C ILE A 196 4.35 14.00 -13.42
N LEU A 197 3.84 15.19 -13.72
CA LEU A 197 4.53 16.47 -13.53
C LEU A 197 3.67 17.41 -12.70
N ASP A 198 4.27 18.23 -11.87
CA ASP A 198 3.56 19.35 -11.28
C ASP A 198 2.91 20.19 -12.38
N TYR A 199 1.69 20.67 -12.12
CA TYR A 199 0.87 21.38 -13.12
C TYR A 199 1.61 22.50 -13.84
N HIS A 200 2.32 23.35 -13.10
CA HIS A 200 3.05 24.47 -13.66
C HIS A 200 4.26 24.05 -14.56
N VAL A 201 4.81 22.85 -14.33
CA VAL A 201 5.86 22.24 -15.16
C VAL A 201 5.23 21.65 -16.41
N TRP A 202 4.15 20.89 -16.26
CA TRP A 202 3.42 20.28 -17.37
C TRP A 202 2.90 21.31 -18.36
N LYS A 203 2.33 22.42 -17.87
CA LYS A 203 1.75 23.50 -18.68
C LYS A 203 2.80 24.16 -19.60
N LYS A 204 4.07 24.19 -19.22
CA LYS A 204 5.17 24.77 -20.00
C LYS A 204 5.79 23.81 -21.00
N ARG A 205 5.35 22.56 -21.05
CA ARG A 205 5.89 21.55 -21.95
C ARG A 205 5.23 21.60 -23.32
N ASP A 206 6.07 21.58 -24.39
CA ASP A 206 5.59 21.47 -25.77
C ASP A 206 5.17 20.03 -26.09
N ASN A 207 5.99 19.04 -25.68
CA ASN A 207 5.66 17.61 -25.83
C ASN A 207 5.04 17.06 -24.55
N ARG A 208 3.76 16.68 -24.64
CA ARG A 208 2.97 16.16 -23.51
C ARG A 208 2.57 14.69 -23.66
N MET A 209 3.10 14.01 -24.66
CA MET A 209 2.81 12.57 -24.87
C MET A 209 3.33 11.76 -23.68
N ASN A 210 2.48 10.94 -23.04
CA ASN A 210 2.76 10.19 -21.81
C ASN A 210 3.17 11.07 -20.62
N ARG A 211 2.79 12.35 -20.62
CA ARG A 211 3.05 13.31 -19.54
C ARG A 211 1.76 13.91 -19.04
N TYR A 212 1.50 13.76 -17.75
CA TYR A 212 0.22 14.07 -17.13
C TYR A 212 0.39 15.08 -16.01
N PRO A 213 -0.53 16.05 -15.85
CA PRO A 213 -0.45 17.03 -14.79
C PRO A 213 -0.87 16.43 -13.44
N LEU A 214 -0.21 16.85 -12.38
CA LEU A 214 -0.66 16.74 -11.01
C LEU A 214 -1.18 18.10 -10.58
N LEU A 215 -2.48 18.18 -10.29
CA LEU A 215 -3.19 19.40 -9.97
C LEU A 215 -3.66 19.40 -8.51
N ASN A 216 -3.65 20.57 -7.90
CA ASN A 216 -4.42 20.83 -6.70
C ASN A 216 -5.72 21.57 -7.05
N ILE A 217 -6.64 21.64 -6.09
CA ILE A 217 -7.95 22.26 -6.30
C ILE A 217 -7.84 23.74 -6.71
N GLY A 218 -6.86 24.49 -6.17
CA GLY A 218 -6.63 25.89 -6.52
C GLY A 218 -6.26 26.09 -7.99
N GLU A 219 -5.40 25.23 -8.52
CA GLU A 219 -4.97 25.30 -9.93
C GLU A 219 -6.09 25.04 -10.92
N LEU A 220 -7.09 24.27 -10.51
CA LEU A 220 -8.29 24.01 -11.31
C LEU A 220 -9.23 25.20 -11.36
N ARG A 221 -9.38 25.96 -10.26
CA ARG A 221 -10.22 27.16 -10.19
C ARG A 221 -9.78 28.27 -11.15
N ASP A 222 -8.50 28.33 -11.46
CA ASP A 222 -7.93 29.36 -12.34
C ASP A 222 -8.22 29.14 -13.84
N ASN A 223 -9.20 28.29 -14.20
CA ASN A 223 -9.53 27.90 -15.58
C ASN A 223 -8.29 27.45 -16.37
N GLY A 224 -7.45 26.67 -15.70
CA GLY A 224 -6.20 26.17 -16.26
C GLY A 224 -6.42 25.20 -17.42
N GLU A 225 -5.42 25.11 -18.28
CA GLU A 225 -5.36 24.08 -19.30
C GLU A 225 -5.25 22.70 -18.62
N ILE A 226 -6.06 21.73 -19.05
CA ILE A 226 -6.09 20.36 -18.54
C ILE A 226 -5.75 19.37 -19.64
N SER A 227 -5.32 18.17 -19.28
CA SER A 227 -5.00 17.12 -20.23
C SER A 227 -6.29 16.47 -20.76
N SER A 228 -6.32 16.16 -22.05
CA SER A 228 -7.39 15.32 -22.64
C SER A 228 -7.31 13.85 -22.21
N ASP A 229 -6.13 13.39 -21.79
CA ASP A 229 -5.82 11.97 -21.62
C ASP A 229 -5.94 11.50 -20.18
N CYS A 230 -5.39 12.26 -19.21
CA CYS A 230 -5.43 11.93 -17.78
C CYS A 230 -5.04 13.16 -16.94
N ASN A 231 -5.74 13.38 -15.83
CA ASN A 231 -5.48 14.46 -14.88
C ASN A 231 -5.42 13.89 -13.46
N PHE A 232 -4.26 13.94 -12.83
CA PHE A 232 -4.09 13.57 -11.43
C PHE A 232 -4.48 14.75 -10.55
N ILE A 233 -5.38 14.53 -9.59
CA ILE A 233 -5.95 15.58 -8.75
C ILE A 233 -5.72 15.23 -7.28
N LEU A 234 -4.98 16.08 -6.57
CA LEU A 234 -4.73 15.92 -5.13
C LEU A 234 -6.00 16.14 -4.34
N ILE A 235 -6.37 15.17 -3.51
CA ILE A 235 -7.50 15.26 -2.59
C ILE A 235 -7.10 14.85 -1.16
N LYS A 236 -7.70 15.50 -0.17
CA LYS A 236 -7.69 15.14 1.24
C LYS A 236 -9.14 14.98 1.73
N LEU A 237 -9.33 14.54 2.97
CA LEU A 237 -10.68 14.35 3.52
C LEU A 237 -11.52 15.64 3.44
N GLU A 238 -10.93 16.80 3.76
CA GLU A 238 -11.60 18.10 3.73
C GLU A 238 -12.06 18.47 2.33
N SER A 239 -11.32 18.04 1.29
CA SER A 239 -11.65 18.33 -0.10
C SER A 239 -13.05 17.84 -0.48
N LEU A 240 -13.50 16.71 0.08
CA LEU A 240 -14.80 16.11 -0.22
C LEU A 240 -15.99 16.92 0.27
N PHE A 241 -15.76 17.85 1.19
CA PHE A 241 -16.79 18.70 1.80
C PHE A 241 -16.75 20.15 1.31
N MET A 242 -15.91 20.45 0.33
CA MET A 242 -15.86 21.76 -0.33
C MET A 242 -17.01 21.91 -1.32
N GLU A 243 -17.52 23.14 -1.47
CA GLU A 243 -18.63 23.44 -2.38
C GLU A 243 -18.32 23.13 -3.85
N ASP A 244 -17.06 23.28 -4.24
CA ASP A 244 -16.55 23.04 -5.60
C ASP A 244 -16.09 21.60 -5.86
N PHE A 245 -16.20 20.69 -4.89
CA PHE A 245 -15.85 19.30 -5.10
C PHE A 245 -16.56 18.64 -6.30
N PRO A 246 -17.85 18.92 -6.58
CA PRO A 246 -18.53 18.40 -7.77
C PRO A 246 -17.84 18.80 -9.10
N GLU A 247 -17.18 19.96 -9.15
CA GLU A 247 -16.46 20.40 -10.36
C GLU A 247 -15.27 19.48 -10.67
N LEU A 248 -14.62 18.94 -9.63
CA LEU A 248 -13.50 17.99 -9.79
C LEU A 248 -13.94 16.70 -10.47
N THR A 249 -15.18 16.29 -10.25
CA THR A 249 -15.73 15.07 -10.85
C THR A 249 -16.09 15.24 -12.34
N SER A 250 -16.16 16.47 -12.81
CA SER A 250 -16.51 16.83 -14.19
C SER A 250 -15.30 17.01 -15.11
N ILE A 251 -14.09 16.91 -14.57
CA ILE A 251 -12.84 17.03 -15.33
C ILE A 251 -12.68 15.82 -16.26
N PRO A 252 -12.17 15.98 -17.49
CA PRO A 252 -11.86 14.86 -18.38
C PRO A 252 -10.85 13.90 -17.77
N ASN A 253 -11.18 12.61 -17.78
CA ASN A 253 -10.29 11.54 -17.33
C ASN A 253 -9.56 11.82 -15.99
N PRO A 254 -10.31 12.10 -14.90
CA PRO A 254 -9.74 12.43 -13.61
C PRO A 254 -9.23 11.16 -12.92
N VAL A 255 -8.14 11.31 -12.17
CA VAL A 255 -7.61 10.31 -11.25
C VAL A 255 -7.31 11.01 -9.93
N PHE A 256 -7.96 10.61 -8.86
CA PHE A 256 -7.70 11.19 -7.55
C PHE A 256 -6.39 10.66 -6.96
N VAL A 257 -5.59 11.55 -6.40
CA VAL A 257 -4.41 11.23 -5.61
C VAL A 257 -4.74 11.59 -4.16
N LEU A 258 -4.95 10.56 -3.37
CA LEU A 258 -5.39 10.67 -1.99
C LEU A 258 -4.19 10.84 -1.08
N GLU A 259 -4.15 11.94 -0.32
CA GLU A 259 -3.13 12.25 0.67
C GLU A 259 -3.75 12.47 2.05
N THR A 260 -2.99 12.18 3.10
CA THR A 260 -3.30 12.55 4.47
C THR A 260 -2.02 12.86 5.25
N ASP A 261 -2.11 13.84 6.12
CA ASP A 261 -1.09 14.18 7.12
C ASP A 261 -1.43 13.61 8.50
N ASN A 262 -2.60 12.96 8.64
CA ASN A 262 -3.04 12.37 9.90
C ASN A 262 -2.11 11.20 10.30
N SER A 263 -1.77 11.14 11.58
CA SER A 263 -0.99 10.03 12.13
C SER A 263 -1.74 8.70 12.08
N HIS A 264 -3.10 8.71 12.11
CA HIS A 264 -3.97 7.59 11.79
C HIS A 264 -4.32 7.59 10.30
N ALA A 265 -3.32 7.35 9.46
CA ALA A 265 -3.45 7.50 8.01
C ALA A 265 -4.44 6.53 7.39
N MET A 266 -4.38 5.23 7.72
CA MET A 266 -5.25 4.24 7.13
C MET A 266 -6.73 4.50 7.43
N PRO A 267 -7.16 4.74 8.68
CA PRO A 267 -8.55 5.09 8.99
C PRO A 267 -9.06 6.35 8.28
N GLU A 268 -8.25 7.41 8.17
CA GLU A 268 -8.67 8.62 7.46
C GLU A 268 -8.79 8.39 5.96
N MET A 269 -7.85 7.69 5.34
CA MET A 269 -7.93 7.33 3.94
C MET A 269 -9.14 6.42 3.66
N ARG A 270 -9.42 5.44 4.55
CA ARG A 270 -10.63 4.63 4.48
C ARG A 270 -11.90 5.50 4.54
N ARG A 271 -11.90 6.51 5.40
CA ARG A 271 -13.01 7.46 5.53
C ARG A 271 -13.27 8.24 4.23
N ILE A 272 -12.21 8.60 3.49
CA ILE A 272 -12.34 9.20 2.15
C ILE A 272 -13.03 8.22 1.19
N PHE A 273 -12.60 6.96 1.13
CA PHE A 273 -13.23 5.96 0.27
C PHE A 273 -14.70 5.72 0.61
N VAL A 274 -15.07 5.75 1.89
CA VAL A 274 -16.47 5.67 2.33
C VAL A 274 -17.29 6.81 1.73
N GLU A 275 -16.80 8.05 1.74
CA GLU A 275 -17.48 9.16 1.10
C GLU A 275 -17.61 9.02 -0.40
N LEU A 276 -16.52 8.58 -1.08
CA LEU A 276 -16.57 8.37 -2.53
C LEU A 276 -17.61 7.31 -2.91
N ILE A 277 -17.73 6.23 -2.12
CA ILE A 277 -18.72 5.17 -2.35
C ILE A 277 -20.13 5.68 -2.07
N ASN A 278 -20.36 6.39 -0.95
CA ASN A 278 -21.67 6.92 -0.59
C ASN A 278 -22.21 7.92 -1.62
N ASN A 279 -21.32 8.61 -2.32
CA ASN A 279 -21.67 9.58 -3.38
C ASN A 279 -21.61 8.99 -4.81
N ASP A 280 -21.49 7.66 -4.96
CA ASP A 280 -21.36 6.94 -6.25
C ASP A 280 -20.24 7.50 -7.17
N ILE A 281 -19.15 8.01 -6.58
CA ILE A 281 -18.01 8.54 -7.32
C ILE A 281 -17.11 7.38 -7.75
N LYS A 282 -16.99 7.17 -9.08
CA LYS A 282 -16.26 6.05 -9.68
C LYS A 282 -14.87 6.42 -10.20
N ILE A 283 -14.37 7.60 -9.88
CA ILE A 283 -13.04 8.05 -10.26
C ILE A 283 -11.98 7.13 -9.65
N PRO A 284 -10.97 6.67 -10.42
CA PRO A 284 -9.84 5.90 -9.88
C PRO A 284 -9.08 6.68 -8.83
N VAL A 285 -8.54 5.97 -7.83
CA VAL A 285 -7.83 6.59 -6.69
C VAL A 285 -6.45 5.98 -6.50
N ILE A 286 -5.45 6.83 -6.50
CA ILE A 286 -4.07 6.49 -6.13
C ILE A 286 -3.86 6.84 -4.65
N ILE A 287 -3.42 5.88 -3.86
CA ILE A 287 -3.07 6.08 -2.45
C ILE A 287 -1.64 6.63 -2.39
N ARG A 288 -1.47 7.86 -1.91
CA ARG A 288 -0.14 8.51 -1.77
C ARG A 288 0.24 8.66 -0.31
N ARG A 289 1.46 8.22 0.04
CA ARG A 289 2.05 8.38 1.38
C ARG A 289 3.49 8.84 1.29
N ARG A 290 3.88 9.71 2.21
CA ARG A 290 5.25 10.22 2.36
C ARG A 290 5.84 9.78 3.68
N TYR A 291 7.10 9.35 3.64
CA TYR A 291 7.85 8.88 4.79
C TYR A 291 9.21 9.55 4.85
N THR A 292 9.76 9.70 6.06
CA THR A 292 11.05 10.32 6.32
C THR A 292 12.01 9.39 7.06
N GLU A 293 11.57 8.17 7.40
CA GLU A 293 12.38 7.18 8.09
C GLU A 293 13.58 6.76 7.25
N SER A 294 14.77 6.80 7.85
CA SER A 294 16.01 6.29 7.26
C SER A 294 16.22 4.79 7.52
N ASP A 295 15.55 4.22 8.52
CA ASP A 295 15.53 2.77 8.77
C ASP A 295 14.60 2.10 7.75
N SER A 296 15.18 1.38 6.78
CA SER A 296 14.44 0.71 5.71
C SER A 296 13.43 -0.31 6.23
N GLU A 297 13.72 -1.02 7.34
CA GLU A 297 12.79 -1.98 7.91
C GLU A 297 11.57 -1.27 8.53
N ARG A 298 11.80 -0.20 9.28
CA ARG A 298 10.71 0.63 9.84
C ARG A 298 9.86 1.24 8.72
N PHE A 299 10.49 1.73 7.67
CA PHE A 299 9.81 2.22 6.47
C PHE A 299 8.89 1.17 5.84
N ILE A 300 9.39 -0.06 5.64
CA ILE A 300 8.61 -1.18 5.08
C ILE A 300 7.42 -1.51 5.98
N LEU A 301 7.62 -1.61 7.29
CA LEU A 301 6.57 -1.93 8.24
C LEU A 301 5.49 -0.83 8.28
N ASN A 302 5.90 0.44 8.35
CA ASN A 302 4.97 1.56 8.41
C ASN A 302 4.16 1.72 7.13
N SER A 303 4.82 1.67 5.97
CA SER A 303 4.14 1.79 4.67
C SER A 303 3.14 0.64 4.43
N SER A 304 3.50 -0.57 4.84
CA SER A 304 2.63 -1.74 4.75
C SER A 304 1.41 -1.64 5.67
N ALA A 305 1.57 -1.18 6.92
CA ALA A 305 0.47 -0.98 7.86
C ALA A 305 -0.48 0.14 7.40
N ASP A 306 0.05 1.26 6.87
CA ASP A 306 -0.76 2.39 6.44
C ASP A 306 -1.60 2.11 5.19
N THR A 307 -1.13 1.25 4.30
CA THR A 307 -1.74 1.11 2.97
C THR A 307 -2.33 -0.27 2.69
N GLY A 308 -1.77 -1.32 3.29
CA GLY A 308 -2.15 -2.70 2.99
C GLY A 308 -3.61 -3.00 3.27
N GLY A 309 -4.15 -2.52 4.39
CA GLY A 309 -5.55 -2.72 4.77
C GLY A 309 -6.54 -2.17 3.74
N LEU A 310 -6.22 -1.03 3.11
CA LEU A 310 -7.07 -0.44 2.07
C LEU A 310 -7.18 -1.34 0.84
N PHE A 311 -6.06 -1.92 0.39
CA PHE A 311 -6.08 -2.87 -0.73
C PHE A 311 -6.78 -4.18 -0.39
N ILE A 312 -6.68 -4.67 0.86
CA ILE A 312 -7.43 -5.84 1.35
C ILE A 312 -8.93 -5.59 1.31
N GLU A 313 -9.37 -4.36 1.56
CA GLU A 313 -10.77 -3.95 1.46
C GLU A 313 -11.22 -3.64 0.03
N GLY A 314 -10.36 -3.85 -0.96
CA GLY A 314 -10.64 -3.58 -2.37
C GLY A 314 -10.64 -2.10 -2.73
N LEU A 315 -10.00 -1.27 -1.93
CA LEU A 315 -9.87 0.18 -2.10
C LEU A 315 -8.52 0.52 -2.76
N GLY A 316 -8.53 1.56 -3.61
CA GLY A 316 -7.34 2.03 -4.31
C GLY A 316 -7.06 1.34 -5.65
N ASP A 317 -6.67 2.15 -6.62
CA ASP A 317 -6.33 1.73 -8.00
C ASP A 317 -4.85 1.95 -8.30
N GLY A 318 -4.06 2.38 -7.31
CA GLY A 318 -2.61 2.51 -7.38
C GLY A 318 -1.99 2.93 -6.06
N LEU A 319 -0.69 2.73 -5.96
CA LEU A 319 0.13 3.01 -4.79
C LEU A 319 1.29 3.93 -5.17
N TRP A 320 1.43 5.01 -4.41
CA TRP A 320 2.49 6.01 -4.56
C TRP A 320 3.14 6.26 -3.22
N ILE A 321 4.32 5.69 -3.01
CA ILE A 321 5.08 5.87 -1.78
C ILE A 321 6.31 6.73 -2.08
N GLU A 322 6.56 7.71 -1.22
CA GLU A 322 7.74 8.58 -1.27
C GLU A 322 8.56 8.43 0.01
N ASN A 323 9.86 8.27 -0.15
CA ASN A 323 10.83 8.37 0.92
C ASN A 323 12.17 8.81 0.35
N GLU A 324 12.67 9.99 0.75
CA GLU A 324 13.93 10.56 0.25
C GLU A 324 15.16 9.98 0.97
N SER A 325 14.97 9.30 2.11
CA SER A 325 16.03 8.73 2.94
C SER A 325 16.32 7.25 2.63
N VAL A 326 15.48 6.61 1.79
CA VAL A 326 15.59 5.20 1.40
C VAL A 326 15.80 5.12 -0.12
N GLU A 327 16.61 4.16 -0.57
CA GLU A 327 16.88 3.94 -1.99
C GLU A 327 15.59 3.67 -2.78
N SER A 328 15.50 4.20 -4.00
CA SER A 328 14.34 4.03 -4.89
C SER A 328 14.00 2.57 -5.16
N SER A 329 15.01 1.70 -5.22
CA SER A 329 14.85 0.25 -5.36
C SER A 329 14.05 -0.36 -4.20
N LYS A 330 14.30 0.09 -2.97
CA LYS A 330 13.58 -0.35 -1.78
C LYS A 330 12.14 0.16 -1.74
N VAL A 331 11.94 1.43 -2.12
CA VAL A 331 10.59 2.00 -2.22
C VAL A 331 9.78 1.26 -3.28
N ASN A 332 10.37 0.99 -4.44
CA ASN A 332 9.73 0.23 -5.52
C ASN A 332 9.38 -1.20 -5.07
N SER A 333 10.35 -1.90 -4.46
CA SER A 333 10.14 -3.25 -3.92
C SER A 333 9.01 -3.29 -2.89
N ALA A 334 8.98 -2.32 -1.96
CA ALA A 334 7.92 -2.22 -0.95
C ALA A 334 6.54 -2.03 -1.58
N CYS A 335 6.40 -1.16 -2.60
CA CYS A 335 5.14 -0.97 -3.30
C CYS A 335 4.63 -2.27 -3.93
N PHE A 336 5.47 -2.95 -4.71
CA PHE A 336 5.09 -4.22 -5.32
C PHE A 336 4.85 -5.32 -4.28
N GLY A 337 5.65 -5.36 -3.23
CA GLY A 337 5.48 -6.30 -2.11
C GLY A 337 4.15 -6.13 -1.38
N ILE A 338 3.71 -4.89 -1.11
CA ILE A 338 2.41 -4.58 -0.50
C ILE A 338 1.27 -5.05 -1.40
N LEU A 339 1.32 -4.71 -2.69
CA LEU A 339 0.30 -5.14 -3.65
C LEU A 339 0.24 -6.66 -3.81
N GLN A 340 1.39 -7.34 -3.73
CA GLN A 340 1.45 -8.80 -3.75
C GLN A 340 0.91 -9.41 -2.46
N ALA A 341 1.27 -8.90 -1.29
CA ALA A 341 0.79 -9.39 0.01
C ALA A 341 -0.74 -9.25 0.14
N THR A 342 -1.32 -8.22 -0.48
CA THR A 342 -2.78 -7.99 -0.56
C THR A 342 -3.44 -8.71 -1.73
N ARG A 343 -2.68 -9.44 -2.55
CA ARG A 343 -3.13 -10.18 -3.75
C ARG A 343 -3.82 -9.31 -4.82
N THR A 344 -3.60 -8.02 -4.80
CA THR A 344 -4.17 -7.08 -5.78
C THR A 344 -3.33 -6.96 -7.05
N ARG A 345 -2.00 -7.21 -6.94
CA ARG A 345 -1.09 -7.33 -8.08
C ARG A 345 0.00 -8.35 -7.77
N ILE A 346 0.11 -9.40 -8.58
CA ILE A 346 1.10 -10.47 -8.41
C ILE A 346 2.16 -10.32 -9.49
N THR A 347 3.42 -10.16 -9.09
CA THR A 347 4.55 -9.88 -9.99
C THR A 347 5.73 -10.82 -9.81
N LYS A 348 5.75 -11.62 -8.76
CA LYS A 348 6.83 -12.57 -8.49
C LYS A 348 6.30 -13.85 -7.86
N THR A 349 7.10 -14.91 -7.94
CA THR A 349 6.81 -16.16 -7.24
C THR A 349 6.77 -15.94 -5.74
N GLU A 350 5.74 -16.47 -5.09
CA GLU A 350 5.59 -16.45 -3.64
C GLU A 350 6.15 -17.74 -3.04
N TYR A 351 7.10 -17.61 -2.10
CA TYR A 351 7.63 -18.72 -1.34
C TYR A 351 6.97 -18.76 0.03
N ILE A 352 6.20 -19.81 0.29
CA ILE A 352 5.54 -20.03 1.58
C ILE A 352 6.38 -21.06 2.33
N SER A 353 6.97 -20.64 3.44
CA SER A 353 7.75 -21.52 4.31
C SER A 353 7.43 -21.26 5.78
N CYS A 354 7.35 -22.32 6.58
CA CYS A 354 7.17 -22.19 8.01
C CYS A 354 8.51 -21.85 8.71
N PRO A 355 8.48 -21.31 9.94
CA PRO A 355 9.71 -20.99 10.69
C PRO A 355 10.45 -22.22 11.22
N SER A 356 10.01 -23.43 10.87
CA SER A 356 10.49 -24.68 11.46
C SER A 356 9.86 -25.05 12.81
N CYS A 357 9.98 -26.28 13.21
CA CYS A 357 9.59 -26.78 14.52
C CYS A 357 10.53 -27.93 14.92
N GLY A 358 10.43 -28.39 16.16
CA GLY A 358 11.27 -29.48 16.67
C GLY A 358 11.17 -30.83 15.91
N ARG A 359 10.27 -30.91 14.92
CA ARG A 359 10.15 -32.09 14.02
C ARG A 359 10.92 -31.95 12.71
N THR A 360 11.43 -30.73 12.41
CA THR A 360 12.18 -30.47 11.17
C THR A 360 13.61 -30.96 11.35
N LEU A 361 14.02 -31.93 10.52
CA LEU A 361 15.32 -32.57 10.58
C LEU A 361 16.36 -31.99 9.61
N PHE A 362 16.07 -30.89 8.97
CA PHE A 362 16.94 -30.19 8.00
C PHE A 362 16.89 -28.69 8.20
N ASN A 363 17.90 -27.99 7.69
CA ASN A 363 17.94 -26.53 7.73
C ASN A 363 16.96 -25.94 6.71
N LEU A 364 15.83 -25.42 7.21
CA LEU A 364 14.75 -24.90 6.38
C LEU A 364 15.15 -23.60 5.66
N GLN A 365 15.94 -22.75 6.31
CA GLN A 365 16.44 -21.49 5.71
C GLN A 365 17.31 -21.77 4.50
N GLU A 366 18.31 -22.66 4.64
CA GLU A 366 19.17 -23.07 3.53
C GLU A 366 18.38 -23.71 2.39
N THR A 367 17.42 -24.58 2.72
CA THR A 367 16.57 -25.25 1.74
C THR A 367 15.71 -24.23 0.98
N THR A 368 15.08 -23.29 1.67
CA THR A 368 14.28 -22.22 1.05
C THR A 368 15.13 -21.33 0.15
N SER A 369 16.32 -20.94 0.63
CA SER A 369 17.28 -20.15 -0.15
C SER A 369 17.75 -20.89 -1.42
N MET A 370 18.05 -22.19 -1.31
CA MET A 370 18.45 -23.02 -2.44
C MET A 370 17.32 -23.16 -3.48
N ILE A 371 16.08 -23.37 -3.04
CA ILE A 371 14.91 -23.43 -3.93
C ILE A 371 14.73 -22.09 -4.65
N ARG A 372 14.76 -20.99 -3.90
CA ARG A 372 14.65 -19.64 -4.45
C ARG A 372 15.71 -19.37 -5.52
N THR A 373 16.98 -19.68 -5.24
CA THR A 373 18.09 -19.51 -6.20
C THR A 373 17.88 -20.30 -7.48
N LYS A 374 17.30 -21.51 -7.39
CA LYS A 374 17.07 -22.38 -8.55
C LYS A 374 15.83 -22.04 -9.36
N THR A 375 14.89 -21.29 -8.77
CA THR A 375 13.58 -20.97 -9.40
C THR A 375 13.40 -19.48 -9.68
N ASN A 376 14.34 -18.65 -9.30
CA ASN A 376 14.43 -17.25 -9.73
C ASN A 376 14.91 -17.22 -11.20
N HIS A 377 13.97 -17.10 -12.12
CA HIS A 377 14.24 -16.96 -13.55
C HIS A 377 13.97 -15.53 -14.00
#